data_f797483d6c252dd34a1fe8ee963e6322
#
_entry.id   f797483d6c252dd34a1fe8ee963e6322
#
_cell.length_a   1.000
_cell.length_b   1.000
_cell.length_c   1.000
_cell.angle_alpha   90.00
_cell.angle_beta   90.00
_cell.angle_gamma   90.00
#
_symmetry.space_group_name_H-M   'P 1'
#
loop_
_entity.id
_entity.type
_entity.pdbx_description
1 polymer ?
#
loop_
_entity_poly.entity_id
_entity_poly.type
_entity_poly.pdbx_seq_one_letter_code
_entity_poly.pdbx_strand_id
1 'polypeptide(L)'
;MRKFIILALAVLLVACSPKHKTETKDMNQLSFTTEQAAWMSAIACGEAKGDLVALESAIHNGLEAELTVSQVKEALSQLYAYTGFPRSLNALGVLQRVIGDRQAKGVKVIMGEDASPLGDDYDALKEGTRVQTQLVGNPFKYEFAEATDYYLKAHLFGDIFARDNLTYADRELVTVSALSGLEGVEPQLKAHIAGARNMGVTEEQLQGIVVALAANGLLNEAGRLAGLLQTEWPQGKSNDAYAQYFVGQSYLQPYFGGVANVTFEPRCRNNWHVHHGAVQVLICVSGKGWYQEWNKPAVPLTPGTVIAIPEGVKHWHGAAADSWMQHLAIHTQEQLGATNEWLEPVNDTQYNSVQ
;
A
#
# COMPACT_ATOMS: atom_id res chain seq x y z
N MET A 1 -27.30 33.58 -78.35
CA MET A 1 -26.43 33.99 -77.26
C MET A 1 -27.21 33.90 -75.96
N ARG A 2 -27.06 32.84 -75.22
CA ARG A 2 -27.68 32.67 -73.88
C ARG A 2 -26.57 32.70 -72.84
N LYS A 3 -26.60 33.70 -71.95
CA LYS A 3 -25.68 33.86 -70.82
C LYS A 3 -26.15 32.99 -69.67
N PHE A 4 -25.34 32.05 -69.26
CA PHE A 4 -25.53 31.29 -68.00
C PHE A 4 -24.91 32.09 -66.86
N ILE A 5 -25.75 32.42 -65.90
CA ILE A 5 -25.31 33.00 -64.58
C ILE A 5 -25.07 31.83 -63.64
N ILE A 6 -23.82 31.64 -63.20
CA ILE A 6 -23.46 30.67 -62.18
C ILE A 6 -23.57 31.37 -60.82
N LEU A 7 -24.52 30.91 -60.00
CA LEU A 7 -24.71 31.36 -58.61
C LEU A 7 -23.82 30.47 -57.69
N ALA A 8 -22.77 31.06 -57.18
CA ALA A 8 -21.90 30.34 -56.19
C ALA A 8 -22.57 30.40 -54.82
N LEU A 9 -23.01 29.25 -54.31
CA LEU A 9 -23.53 29.08 -52.95
C LEU A 9 -22.35 28.82 -52.02
N ALA A 10 -21.97 29.82 -51.21
CA ALA A 10 -20.96 29.63 -50.15
C ALA A 10 -21.64 28.95 -48.97
N VAL A 11 -21.30 27.68 -48.74
CA VAL A 11 -21.68 26.94 -47.51
C VAL A 11 -20.69 27.28 -46.44
N LEU A 12 -21.11 28.06 -45.45
CA LEU A 12 -20.35 28.24 -44.19
C LEU A 12 -20.47 26.94 -43.35
N LEU A 13 -19.42 26.13 -43.36
CA LEU A 13 -19.25 25.07 -42.42
C LEU A 13 -18.80 25.67 -41.07
N VAL A 14 -19.74 25.86 -40.17
CA VAL A 14 -19.43 26.11 -38.76
C VAL A 14 -18.93 24.79 -38.17
N ALA A 15 -17.61 24.65 -38.04
CA ALA A 15 -17.00 23.56 -37.32
C ALA A 15 -17.30 23.72 -35.81
N CYS A 16 -18.34 23.04 -35.33
CA CYS A 16 -18.52 22.80 -33.92
C CYS A 16 -17.44 21.83 -33.45
N SER A 17 -16.32 22.34 -32.92
CA SER A 17 -15.38 21.52 -32.16
C SER A 17 -16.11 21.05 -30.91
N PRO A 18 -16.13 19.73 -30.61
CA PRO A 18 -16.64 19.26 -29.34
C PRO A 18 -15.74 19.82 -28.25
N LYS A 19 -16.28 20.67 -27.39
CA LYS A 19 -15.63 21.01 -26.13
C LYS A 19 -15.51 19.70 -25.34
N HIS A 20 -14.32 19.07 -25.33
CA HIS A 20 -13.97 18.09 -24.34
C HIS A 20 -14.17 18.80 -22.98
N LYS A 21 -15.21 18.42 -22.26
CA LYS A 21 -15.27 18.66 -20.83
C LYS A 21 -14.13 17.81 -20.25
N THR A 22 -12.99 18.43 -19.97
CA THR A 22 -12.03 17.87 -19.04
C THR A 22 -12.77 17.73 -17.70
N GLU A 23 -13.16 16.50 -17.36
CA GLU A 23 -13.61 16.21 -16.00
C GLU A 23 -12.41 16.59 -15.11
N THR A 24 -12.62 17.55 -14.22
CA THR A 24 -11.61 17.95 -13.25
C THR A 24 -11.34 16.75 -12.35
N LYS A 25 -10.11 16.23 -12.37
CA LYS A 25 -9.66 15.12 -11.54
C LYS A 25 -9.90 15.47 -10.06
N ASP A 26 -10.60 14.59 -9.35
CA ASP A 26 -10.76 14.77 -7.90
C ASP A 26 -9.44 14.44 -7.20
N MET A 27 -8.76 15.46 -6.68
CA MET A 27 -7.47 15.33 -6.02
C MET A 27 -7.54 14.60 -4.67
N ASN A 28 -8.73 14.43 -4.10
CA ASN A 28 -8.96 13.72 -2.84
C ASN A 28 -9.50 12.29 -3.04
N GLN A 29 -9.30 11.73 -4.21
CA GLN A 29 -9.66 10.36 -4.52
C GLN A 29 -8.45 9.61 -5.06
N LEU A 30 -8.23 8.38 -4.56
CA LEU A 30 -7.19 7.51 -5.12
C LEU A 30 -7.51 7.20 -6.58
N SER A 31 -6.54 7.46 -7.48
CA SER A 31 -6.71 7.22 -8.92
C SER A 31 -6.31 5.81 -9.33
N PHE A 32 -5.57 5.09 -8.48
CA PHE A 32 -5.10 3.74 -8.74
C PHE A 32 -6.21 2.70 -8.56
N THR A 33 -6.23 1.68 -9.40
CA THR A 33 -6.95 0.44 -9.11
C THR A 33 -6.33 -0.25 -7.87
N THR A 34 -7.02 -1.22 -7.27
CA THR A 34 -6.49 -1.97 -6.12
C THR A 34 -5.14 -2.61 -6.44
N GLU A 35 -4.98 -3.19 -7.63
CA GLU A 35 -3.74 -3.82 -8.05
C GLU A 35 -2.63 -2.80 -8.29
N GLN A 36 -2.93 -1.68 -8.94
CA GLN A 36 -1.98 -0.58 -9.14
C GLN A 36 -1.52 0.01 -7.82
N ALA A 37 -2.43 0.22 -6.87
CA ALA A 37 -2.10 0.70 -5.53
C ALA A 37 -1.17 -0.27 -4.78
N ALA A 38 -1.39 -1.59 -4.92
CA ALA A 38 -0.54 -2.59 -4.32
C ALA A 38 0.89 -2.54 -4.87
N TRP A 39 1.04 -2.47 -6.20
CA TRP A 39 2.38 -2.37 -6.80
C TRP A 39 3.05 -1.03 -6.54
N MET A 40 2.30 0.08 -6.55
CA MET A 40 2.84 1.39 -6.19
C MET A 40 3.34 1.42 -4.74
N SER A 41 2.64 0.75 -3.81
CA SER A 41 3.09 0.61 -2.42
C SER A 41 4.41 -0.16 -2.32
N ALA A 42 4.56 -1.26 -3.06
CA ALA A 42 5.80 -2.03 -3.10
C ALA A 42 6.95 -1.22 -3.72
N ILE A 43 6.69 -0.46 -4.79
CA ILE A 43 7.65 0.45 -5.44
C ILE A 43 8.15 1.50 -4.45
N ALA A 44 7.23 2.19 -3.77
CA ALA A 44 7.57 3.26 -2.83
C ALA A 44 8.37 2.74 -1.61
N CYS A 45 7.96 1.61 -1.06
CA CYS A 45 8.68 0.99 0.06
C CYS A 45 10.06 0.47 -0.37
N GLY A 46 10.18 -0.16 -1.55
CA GLY A 46 11.45 -0.64 -2.12
C GLY A 46 12.44 0.51 -2.36
N GLU A 47 11.98 1.64 -2.89
CA GLU A 47 12.78 2.87 -3.01
C GLU A 47 13.28 3.33 -1.64
N ALA A 48 12.37 3.47 -0.66
CA ALA A 48 12.70 3.96 0.66
C ALA A 48 13.70 3.07 1.42
N LYS A 49 13.67 1.77 1.20
CA LYS A 49 14.67 0.83 1.72
C LYS A 49 16.00 0.86 0.95
N GLY A 50 15.99 1.33 -0.28
CA GLY A 50 17.12 1.22 -1.19
C GLY A 50 17.33 -0.22 -1.70
N ASP A 51 16.30 -1.06 -1.65
CA ASP A 51 16.31 -2.42 -2.19
C ASP A 51 16.01 -2.38 -3.69
N LEU A 52 17.05 -2.19 -4.48
CA LEU A 52 16.93 -2.00 -5.93
C LEU A 52 16.46 -3.27 -6.65
N VAL A 53 16.67 -4.47 -6.08
CA VAL A 53 16.21 -5.74 -6.67
C VAL A 53 14.70 -5.90 -6.49
N ALA A 54 14.21 -5.71 -5.27
CA ALA A 54 12.77 -5.72 -4.99
C ALA A 54 12.05 -4.61 -5.75
N LEU A 55 12.64 -3.41 -5.81
CA LEU A 55 12.12 -2.27 -6.57
C LEU A 55 11.99 -2.58 -8.07
N GLU A 56 13.01 -3.19 -8.69
CA GLU A 56 12.96 -3.56 -10.11
C GLU A 56 11.82 -4.53 -10.39
N SER A 57 11.67 -5.56 -9.56
CA SER A 57 10.56 -6.52 -9.65
C SER A 57 9.20 -5.83 -9.49
N ALA A 58 9.06 -4.95 -8.50
CA ALA A 58 7.81 -4.21 -8.27
C ALA A 58 7.46 -3.27 -9.44
N ILE A 59 8.47 -2.59 -10.04
CA ILE A 59 8.26 -1.76 -11.24
C ILE A 59 7.79 -2.62 -12.42
N HIS A 60 8.41 -3.78 -12.68
CA HIS A 60 7.97 -4.67 -13.75
C HIS A 60 6.49 -5.06 -13.59
N ASN A 61 6.09 -5.50 -12.41
CA ASN A 61 4.73 -5.91 -12.12
C ASN A 61 3.74 -4.72 -12.13
N GLY A 62 4.16 -3.55 -11.64
CA GLY A 62 3.36 -2.34 -11.70
C GLY A 62 3.05 -1.90 -13.14
N LEU A 63 4.05 -2.00 -14.04
CA LEU A 63 3.84 -1.72 -15.47
C LEU A 63 2.98 -2.79 -16.16
N GLU A 64 2.98 -4.06 -15.71
CA GLU A 64 2.02 -5.07 -16.15
C GLU A 64 0.60 -4.77 -15.68
N ALA A 65 0.44 -4.25 -14.46
CA ALA A 65 -0.82 -3.76 -13.91
C ALA A 65 -1.27 -2.40 -14.50
N GLU A 66 -0.64 -1.98 -15.60
CA GLU A 66 -0.95 -0.74 -16.32
C GLU A 66 -0.66 0.57 -15.53
N LEU A 67 0.22 0.55 -14.52
CA LEU A 67 0.81 1.79 -14.04
C LEU A 67 1.54 2.48 -15.17
N THR A 68 1.33 3.78 -15.32
CA THR A 68 2.04 4.54 -16.35
C THR A 68 3.45 4.94 -15.89
N VAL A 69 4.35 5.11 -16.85
CA VAL A 69 5.71 5.61 -16.56
C VAL A 69 5.64 6.97 -15.86
N SER A 70 4.72 7.84 -16.27
CA SER A 70 4.53 9.15 -15.64
C SER A 70 4.17 9.02 -14.16
N GLN A 71 3.24 8.12 -13.79
CA GLN A 71 2.86 7.90 -12.40
C GLN A 71 4.03 7.39 -11.55
N VAL A 72 4.75 6.37 -12.04
CA VAL A 72 5.90 5.80 -11.31
C VAL A 72 7.04 6.82 -11.20
N LYS A 73 7.36 7.52 -12.30
CA LYS A 73 8.35 8.60 -12.32
C LYS A 73 8.03 9.70 -11.32
N GLU A 74 6.75 10.11 -11.25
CA GLU A 74 6.29 11.15 -10.34
C GLU A 74 6.40 10.71 -8.87
N ALA A 75 5.97 9.48 -8.55
CA ALA A 75 6.09 8.91 -7.21
C ALA A 75 7.56 8.86 -6.74
N LEU A 76 8.45 8.30 -7.57
CA LEU A 76 9.88 8.23 -7.25
C LEU A 76 10.53 9.61 -7.15
N SER A 77 10.06 10.59 -7.94
CA SER A 77 10.53 11.98 -7.84
C SER A 77 10.07 12.64 -6.54
N GLN A 78 8.81 12.44 -6.12
CA GLN A 78 8.30 12.96 -4.85
C GLN A 78 9.11 12.46 -3.66
N LEU A 79 9.52 11.18 -3.70
CA LEU A 79 10.14 10.50 -2.57
C LEU A 79 11.49 11.10 -2.16
N TYR A 80 12.18 11.86 -3.03
CA TYR A 80 13.41 12.50 -2.60
C TYR A 80 13.24 13.40 -1.37
N ALA A 81 12.04 13.96 -1.17
CA ALA A 81 11.75 14.81 -0.02
C ALA A 81 11.70 14.03 1.31
N TYR A 82 11.58 12.70 1.26
CA TYR A 82 11.52 11.80 2.41
C TYR A 82 12.76 10.92 2.56
N THR A 83 13.34 10.49 1.43
CA THR A 83 14.43 9.49 1.37
C THR A 83 15.75 10.08 0.91
N GLY A 84 15.74 11.32 0.44
CA GLY A 84 16.86 12.03 -0.13
C GLY A 84 17.12 11.70 -1.59
N PHE A 85 17.77 12.63 -2.31
CA PHE A 85 18.12 12.48 -3.73
C PHE A 85 18.84 11.17 -4.09
N PRO A 86 19.80 10.65 -3.27
CA PRO A 86 20.51 9.43 -3.68
C PRO A 86 19.59 8.23 -3.91
N ARG A 87 18.60 7.99 -3.06
CA ARG A 87 17.65 6.89 -3.22
C ARG A 87 16.71 7.11 -4.41
N SER A 88 16.12 8.30 -4.50
CA SER A 88 15.24 8.68 -5.60
C SER A 88 15.95 8.59 -6.97
N LEU A 89 17.19 9.08 -7.10
CA LEU A 89 17.95 8.99 -8.34
C LEU A 89 18.29 7.54 -8.72
N ASN A 90 18.68 6.71 -7.75
CA ASN A 90 18.90 5.29 -8.00
C ASN A 90 17.61 4.60 -8.49
N ALA A 91 16.47 4.88 -7.85
CA ALA A 91 15.19 4.32 -8.23
C ALA A 91 14.73 4.76 -9.63
N LEU A 92 14.90 6.04 -9.97
CA LEU A 92 14.66 6.55 -11.33
C LEU A 92 15.55 5.88 -12.36
N GLY A 93 16.81 5.59 -12.00
CA GLY A 93 17.75 4.82 -12.85
C GLY A 93 17.24 3.38 -13.08
N VAL A 94 16.69 2.72 -12.06
CA VAL A 94 16.03 1.40 -12.21
C VAL A 94 14.83 1.50 -13.15
N LEU A 95 13.94 2.46 -12.96
CA LEU A 95 12.78 2.66 -13.84
C LEU A 95 13.22 2.86 -15.30
N GLN A 96 14.22 3.71 -15.54
CA GLN A 96 14.74 3.96 -16.89
C GLN A 96 15.28 2.68 -17.55
N ARG A 97 16.02 1.85 -16.81
CA ARG A 97 16.51 0.56 -17.29
C ARG A 97 15.37 -0.40 -17.62
N VAL A 98 14.41 -0.56 -16.72
CA VAL A 98 13.24 -1.42 -16.93
C VAL A 98 12.46 -1.02 -18.18
N ILE A 99 12.24 0.28 -18.42
CA ILE A 99 11.56 0.79 -19.63
C ILE A 99 12.37 0.38 -20.87
N GLY A 100 13.68 0.62 -20.87
CA GLY A 100 14.56 0.27 -21.99
C GLY A 100 14.54 -1.22 -22.31
N ASP A 101 14.64 -2.08 -21.29
CA ASP A 101 14.61 -3.53 -21.44
C ASP A 101 13.27 -4.05 -21.98
N ARG A 102 12.14 -3.48 -21.52
CA ARG A 102 10.81 -3.81 -22.03
C ARG A 102 10.63 -3.40 -23.47
N GLN A 103 11.04 -2.17 -23.84
CA GLN A 103 10.99 -1.69 -25.22
C GLN A 103 11.86 -2.52 -26.16
N ALA A 104 13.08 -2.90 -25.74
CA ALA A 104 13.98 -3.76 -26.52
C ALA A 104 13.38 -5.15 -26.78
N LYS A 105 12.54 -5.65 -25.87
CA LYS A 105 11.79 -6.93 -25.99
C LYS A 105 10.45 -6.76 -26.73
N GLY A 106 10.10 -5.57 -27.22
CA GLY A 106 8.83 -5.29 -27.87
C GLY A 106 7.62 -5.32 -26.94
N VAL A 107 7.84 -5.24 -25.62
CA VAL A 107 6.75 -5.19 -24.60
C VAL A 107 6.21 -3.78 -24.53
N LYS A 108 4.88 -3.64 -24.62
CA LYS A 108 4.21 -2.35 -24.53
C LYS A 108 4.46 -1.69 -23.16
N VAL A 109 4.79 -0.40 -23.20
CA VAL A 109 4.92 0.45 -22.01
C VAL A 109 3.98 1.63 -22.16
N ILE A 110 3.12 1.88 -21.17
CA ILE A 110 2.18 3.01 -21.16
C ILE A 110 2.92 4.20 -20.55
N MET A 111 3.20 5.23 -21.35
CA MET A 111 3.96 6.40 -20.89
C MET A 111 3.17 7.25 -19.90
N GLY A 112 1.87 7.42 -20.12
CA GLY A 112 1.04 8.36 -19.37
C GLY A 112 1.29 9.82 -19.77
N GLU A 113 0.50 10.73 -19.19
CA GLU A 113 0.65 12.16 -19.42
C GLU A 113 1.52 12.78 -18.31
N ASP A 114 2.36 13.74 -18.66
CA ASP A 114 3.06 14.55 -17.68
C ASP A 114 2.11 15.52 -16.97
N ALA A 115 2.55 16.06 -15.84
CA ALA A 115 1.76 17.05 -15.11
C ALA A 115 1.47 18.29 -15.96
N SER A 116 0.27 18.86 -15.79
CA SER A 116 -0.12 20.10 -16.44
C SER A 116 0.80 21.25 -16.04
N PRO A 117 1.10 22.20 -16.96
CA PRO A 117 1.82 23.40 -16.61
C PRO A 117 1.07 24.22 -15.55
N LEU A 118 1.80 24.76 -14.58
CA LEU A 118 1.23 25.70 -13.62
C LEU A 118 1.04 27.07 -14.29
N GLY A 119 0.02 27.83 -13.86
CA GLY A 119 -0.22 29.18 -14.37
C GLY A 119 0.89 30.17 -13.97
N ASP A 120 1.04 31.25 -14.73
CA ASP A 120 2.04 32.29 -14.49
C ASP A 120 1.88 32.99 -13.12
N ASP A 121 0.67 32.96 -12.54
CA ASP A 121 0.32 33.53 -11.24
C ASP A 121 0.34 32.52 -10.08
N TYR A 122 0.90 31.32 -10.32
CA TYR A 122 0.98 30.28 -9.30
C TYR A 122 1.91 30.68 -8.14
N ASP A 123 1.37 30.65 -6.93
CA ASP A 123 2.10 30.92 -5.68
C ASP A 123 2.28 29.61 -4.88
N ALA A 124 3.46 29.02 -5.00
CA ALA A 124 3.79 27.74 -4.36
C ALA A 124 3.68 27.80 -2.83
N LEU A 125 4.06 28.90 -2.18
CA LEU A 125 3.97 29.03 -0.72
C LEU A 125 2.51 29.10 -0.27
N LYS A 126 1.68 29.88 -0.96
CA LYS A 126 0.25 30.01 -0.65
C LYS A 126 -0.48 28.68 -0.85
N GLU A 127 -0.32 28.06 -2.01
CA GLU A 127 -1.00 26.80 -2.32
C GLU A 127 -0.46 25.66 -1.46
N GLY A 128 0.84 25.58 -1.25
CA GLY A 128 1.43 24.58 -0.37
C GLY A 128 1.00 24.74 1.09
N THR A 129 0.82 25.97 1.57
CA THR A 129 0.22 26.22 2.91
C THR A 129 -1.20 25.69 2.98
N ARG A 130 -2.01 25.88 1.92
CA ARG A 130 -3.36 25.36 1.82
C ARG A 130 -3.38 23.83 1.84
N VAL A 131 -2.53 23.19 1.01
CA VAL A 131 -2.44 21.73 0.93
C VAL A 131 -1.98 21.11 2.25
N GLN A 132 -0.92 21.69 2.87
CA GLN A 132 -0.44 21.25 4.18
C GLN A 132 -1.53 21.37 5.25
N THR A 133 -2.29 22.46 5.26
CA THR A 133 -3.40 22.68 6.20
C THR A 133 -4.47 21.61 6.02
N GLN A 134 -4.79 21.25 4.78
CA GLN A 134 -5.75 20.18 4.48
C GLN A 134 -5.23 18.82 4.97
N LEU A 135 -3.97 18.50 4.71
CA LEU A 135 -3.35 17.25 5.15
C LEU A 135 -3.32 17.13 6.67
N VAL A 136 -2.88 18.18 7.36
CA VAL A 136 -2.79 18.17 8.83
C VAL A 136 -4.16 18.32 9.51
N GLY A 137 -5.16 18.86 8.80
CA GLY A 137 -6.51 19.15 9.31
C GLY A 137 -6.62 20.52 10.02
N ASN A 138 -5.50 21.21 10.20
CA ASN A 138 -5.45 22.56 10.78
C ASN A 138 -4.17 23.29 10.34
N PRO A 139 -4.09 24.62 10.45
CA PRO A 139 -2.87 25.37 10.13
C PRO A 139 -1.69 24.91 10.99
N PHE A 140 -0.58 24.63 10.34
CA PHE A 140 0.67 24.21 10.96
C PHE A 140 1.81 25.17 10.62
N LYS A 141 2.65 25.46 11.61
CA LYS A 141 3.89 26.23 11.45
C LYS A 141 5.00 25.61 12.29
N TYR A 142 6.13 25.34 11.67
CA TYR A 142 7.32 24.83 12.35
C TYR A 142 8.22 26.01 12.78
N GLU A 143 7.87 26.62 13.91
CA GLU A 143 8.50 27.87 14.36
C GLU A 143 9.99 27.72 14.70
N PHE A 144 10.43 26.51 15.13
CA PHE A 144 11.82 26.26 15.51
C PHE A 144 12.80 26.36 14.34
N ALA A 145 12.36 26.03 13.11
CA ALA A 145 13.20 26.06 11.92
C ALA A 145 12.42 26.63 10.72
N GLU A 146 12.48 27.96 10.56
CA GLU A 146 11.74 28.70 9.52
C GLU A 146 12.06 28.26 8.11
N ALA A 147 13.33 27.90 7.81
CA ALA A 147 13.71 27.38 6.50
C ALA A 147 13.03 26.04 6.21
N THR A 148 12.94 25.16 7.21
CA THR A 148 12.24 23.86 7.07
C THR A 148 10.75 24.08 6.86
N ASP A 149 10.13 25.00 7.60
CA ASP A 149 8.72 25.35 7.41
C ASP A 149 8.45 25.85 5.99
N TYR A 150 9.34 26.72 5.48
CA TYR A 150 9.26 27.23 4.11
C TYR A 150 9.38 26.09 3.07
N TYR A 151 10.37 25.21 3.21
CA TYR A 151 10.57 24.10 2.26
C TYR A 151 9.41 23.10 2.28
N LEU A 152 8.87 22.80 3.46
CA LEU A 152 7.67 21.96 3.57
C LEU A 152 6.50 22.58 2.80
N LYS A 153 6.23 23.88 3.01
CA LYS A 153 5.11 24.56 2.38
C LYS A 153 5.32 24.83 0.90
N ALA A 154 6.36 25.61 0.56
CA ALA A 154 6.55 26.06 -0.80
C ALA A 154 7.01 24.93 -1.72
N HIS A 155 7.92 24.07 -1.27
CA HIS A 155 8.50 23.08 -2.14
C HIS A 155 7.75 21.75 -2.10
N LEU A 156 7.60 21.10 -0.92
CA LEU A 156 6.92 19.81 -0.87
C LEU A 156 5.44 19.94 -1.22
N PHE A 157 4.68 20.72 -0.46
CA PHE A 157 3.24 20.85 -0.66
C PHE A 157 2.86 21.86 -1.75
N GLY A 158 3.77 22.78 -2.13
CA GLY A 158 3.59 23.70 -3.24
C GLY A 158 4.04 23.10 -4.57
N ASP A 159 5.34 23.00 -4.83
CA ASP A 159 5.85 22.58 -6.14
C ASP A 159 5.52 21.12 -6.48
N ILE A 160 5.70 20.19 -5.53
CA ILE A 160 5.53 18.76 -5.80
C ILE A 160 4.04 18.38 -5.82
N PHE A 161 3.26 18.77 -4.80
CA PHE A 161 1.85 18.43 -4.73
C PHE A 161 0.98 19.16 -5.76
N ALA A 162 1.46 20.26 -6.35
CA ALA A 162 0.76 20.94 -7.44
C ALA A 162 0.73 20.15 -8.77
N ARG A 163 1.61 19.17 -8.92
CA ARG A 163 1.72 18.36 -10.14
C ARG A 163 0.57 17.34 -10.17
N ASP A 164 -0.36 17.48 -11.12
CA ASP A 164 -1.67 16.82 -11.17
C ASP A 164 -1.67 15.42 -11.79
N ASN A 165 -0.52 14.90 -12.20
CA ASN A 165 -0.38 13.52 -12.67
C ASN A 165 -0.52 12.47 -11.55
N LEU A 166 -0.39 12.85 -10.27
CA LEU A 166 -0.84 12.10 -9.09
C LEU A 166 -1.84 12.95 -8.29
N THR A 167 -2.87 12.32 -7.74
CA THR A 167 -3.78 12.98 -6.78
C THR A 167 -3.13 13.14 -5.42
N TYR A 168 -3.72 13.93 -4.51
CA TYR A 168 -3.25 14.01 -3.12
C TYR A 168 -3.37 12.66 -2.41
N ALA A 169 -4.44 11.91 -2.68
CA ALA A 169 -4.61 10.55 -2.17
C ALA A 169 -3.52 9.60 -2.69
N ASP A 170 -3.18 9.65 -4.00
CA ASP A 170 -2.08 8.87 -4.57
C ASP A 170 -0.74 9.21 -3.89
N ARG A 171 -0.47 10.49 -3.69
CA ARG A 171 0.76 10.98 -3.05
C ARG A 171 0.88 10.53 -1.61
N GLU A 172 -0.22 10.53 -0.87
CA GLU A 172 -0.22 10.03 0.52
C GLU A 172 -0.09 8.51 0.58
N LEU A 173 -0.70 7.75 -0.33
CA LEU A 173 -0.45 6.30 -0.45
C LEU A 173 1.04 6.02 -0.67
N VAL A 174 1.68 6.74 -1.59
CA VAL A 174 3.13 6.65 -1.87
C VAL A 174 3.94 6.99 -0.62
N THR A 175 3.60 8.08 0.07
CA THR A 175 4.32 8.55 1.25
C THR A 175 4.20 7.58 2.44
N VAL A 176 2.99 7.10 2.75
CA VAL A 176 2.76 6.11 3.82
C VAL A 176 3.53 4.83 3.52
N SER A 177 3.50 4.36 2.28
CA SER A 177 4.24 3.16 1.86
C SER A 177 5.75 3.32 2.01
N ALA A 178 6.31 4.46 1.60
CA ALA A 178 7.73 4.76 1.73
C ALA A 178 8.16 4.90 3.19
N LEU A 179 7.40 5.65 4.00
CA LEU A 179 7.70 5.82 5.42
C LEU A 179 7.62 4.51 6.21
N SER A 180 6.79 3.55 5.78
CA SER A 180 6.77 2.20 6.35
C SER A 180 8.12 1.48 6.15
N GLY A 181 8.86 1.80 5.08
CA GLY A 181 10.19 1.27 4.79
C GLY A 181 11.35 1.94 5.54
N LEU A 182 11.10 3.07 6.22
CA LEU A 182 12.12 3.82 6.95
C LEU A 182 12.06 3.53 8.45
N GLU A 183 13.22 3.41 9.09
CA GLU A 183 13.33 3.31 10.54
C GLU A 183 13.48 4.70 11.19
N GLY A 184 12.96 4.86 12.41
CA GLY A 184 13.10 6.08 13.21
C GLY A 184 12.22 7.25 12.76
N VAL A 185 11.21 6.99 11.93
CA VAL A 185 10.28 8.00 11.39
C VAL A 185 8.81 7.72 11.78
N GLU A 186 8.59 6.99 12.87
CA GLU A 186 7.24 6.63 13.34
C GLU A 186 6.32 7.85 13.58
N PRO A 187 6.80 8.98 14.11
CA PRO A 187 5.97 10.18 14.23
C PRO A 187 5.47 10.70 12.87
N GLN A 188 6.34 10.69 11.85
CA GLN A 188 6.00 11.12 10.49
C GLN A 188 5.03 10.12 9.84
N LEU A 189 5.28 8.81 9.99
CA LEU A 189 4.37 7.78 9.48
C LEU A 189 2.96 7.93 10.08
N LYS A 190 2.85 8.15 11.40
CA LYS A 190 1.55 8.43 12.05
C LYS A 190 0.88 9.69 11.50
N ALA A 191 1.65 10.76 11.30
CA ALA A 191 1.13 12.01 10.76
C ALA A 191 0.61 11.82 9.32
N HIS A 192 1.33 11.07 8.47
CA HIS A 192 0.93 10.80 7.10
C HIS A 192 -0.22 9.79 7.00
N ILE A 193 -0.36 8.82 7.91
CA ILE A 193 -1.57 7.98 8.01
C ILE A 193 -2.81 8.87 8.27
N ALA A 194 -2.73 9.81 9.22
CA ALA A 194 -3.81 10.77 9.47
C ALA A 194 -4.03 11.70 8.26
N GLY A 195 -2.95 12.18 7.66
CA GLY A 195 -2.97 13.00 6.44
C GLY A 195 -3.61 12.28 5.26
N ALA A 196 -3.29 11.02 5.05
CA ALA A 196 -3.89 10.19 4.01
C ALA A 196 -5.43 10.13 4.15
N ARG A 197 -5.94 9.94 5.38
CA ARG A 197 -7.38 10.01 5.66
C ARG A 197 -7.97 11.38 5.31
N ASN A 198 -7.30 12.46 5.68
CA ASN A 198 -7.72 13.83 5.35
C ASN A 198 -7.68 14.12 3.84
N MET A 199 -6.82 13.40 3.10
CA MET A 199 -6.69 13.49 1.63
C MET A 199 -7.57 12.47 0.89
N GLY A 200 -8.46 11.74 1.59
CA GLY A 200 -9.46 10.87 1.00
C GLY A 200 -9.06 9.40 0.83
N VAL A 201 -7.90 8.98 1.35
CA VAL A 201 -7.55 7.56 1.41
C VAL A 201 -8.42 6.86 2.44
N THR A 202 -9.13 5.82 2.04
CA THR A 202 -10.02 5.05 2.91
C THR A 202 -9.27 4.07 3.81
N GLU A 203 -9.93 3.60 4.89
CA GLU A 203 -9.35 2.58 5.76
C GLU A 203 -9.03 1.29 5.00
N GLU A 204 -9.89 0.88 4.07
CA GLU A 204 -9.65 -0.28 3.21
C GLU A 204 -8.40 -0.11 2.33
N GLN A 205 -8.19 1.10 1.80
CA GLN A 205 -6.99 1.41 1.01
C GLN A 205 -5.72 1.44 1.86
N LEU A 206 -5.77 1.96 3.10
CA LEU A 206 -4.66 1.89 4.05
C LEU A 206 -4.33 0.45 4.45
N GLN A 207 -5.34 -0.38 4.71
CA GLN A 207 -5.17 -1.82 4.92
C GLN A 207 -4.57 -2.50 3.68
N GLY A 208 -4.99 -2.06 2.50
CA GLY A 208 -4.44 -2.51 1.22
C GLY A 208 -2.92 -2.32 1.11
N ILE A 209 -2.36 -1.23 1.68
CA ILE A 209 -0.90 -1.04 1.75
C ILE A 209 -0.26 -2.15 2.59
N VAL A 210 -0.81 -2.45 3.78
CA VAL A 210 -0.28 -3.54 4.64
C VAL A 210 -0.27 -4.87 3.90
N VAL A 211 -1.39 -5.19 3.23
CA VAL A 211 -1.54 -6.43 2.44
C VAL A 211 -0.52 -6.46 1.30
N ALA A 212 -0.35 -5.34 0.58
CA ALA A 212 0.59 -5.23 -0.53
C ALA A 212 2.04 -5.43 -0.09
N LEU A 213 2.45 -4.79 1.00
CA LEU A 213 3.79 -4.95 1.57
C LEU A 213 4.02 -6.41 1.99
N ALA A 214 3.05 -7.02 2.69
CA ALA A 214 3.12 -8.41 3.11
C ALA A 214 3.23 -9.39 1.92
N ALA A 215 2.42 -9.20 0.88
CA ALA A 215 2.43 -10.01 -0.34
C ALA A 215 3.76 -9.93 -1.10
N ASN A 216 4.47 -8.80 -0.95
CA ASN A 216 5.78 -8.58 -1.58
C ASN A 216 6.97 -8.91 -0.65
N GLY A 217 6.74 -9.62 0.45
CA GLY A 217 7.80 -10.06 1.37
C GLY A 217 8.35 -8.96 2.30
N LEU A 218 7.75 -7.76 2.29
CA LEU A 218 8.10 -6.62 3.14
C LEU A 218 7.36 -6.76 4.50
N LEU A 219 7.66 -7.85 5.21
CA LEU A 219 6.87 -8.33 6.35
C LEU A 219 6.98 -7.44 7.58
N ASN A 220 8.18 -6.97 7.89
CA ASN A 220 8.42 -6.06 9.03
C ASN A 220 7.78 -4.69 8.79
N GLU A 221 7.83 -4.21 7.55
CA GLU A 221 7.23 -2.96 7.12
C GLU A 221 5.69 -3.03 7.18
N ALA A 222 5.13 -4.15 6.73
CA ALA A 222 3.70 -4.45 6.88
C ALA A 222 3.28 -4.49 8.36
N GLY A 223 4.05 -5.17 9.20
CA GLY A 223 3.81 -5.23 10.65
C GLY A 223 3.88 -3.85 11.30
N ARG A 224 4.90 -3.04 10.97
CA ARG A 224 5.04 -1.66 11.49
C ARG A 224 3.81 -0.81 11.13
N LEU A 225 3.38 -0.85 9.87
CA LEU A 225 2.20 -0.09 9.44
C LEU A 225 0.94 -0.61 10.13
N ALA A 226 0.73 -1.93 10.18
CA ALA A 226 -0.42 -2.55 10.85
C ALA A 226 -0.54 -2.14 12.32
N GLY A 227 0.58 -2.09 13.05
CA GLY A 227 0.63 -1.64 14.44
C GLY A 227 0.23 -0.17 14.65
N LEU A 228 0.34 0.67 13.60
CA LEU A 228 0.03 2.10 13.66
C LEU A 228 -1.36 2.45 13.13
N LEU A 229 -1.96 1.60 12.30
CA LEU A 229 -3.27 1.91 11.68
C LEU A 229 -4.39 1.95 12.70
N GLN A 230 -4.39 1.07 13.70
CA GLN A 230 -5.42 0.99 14.75
C GLN A 230 -6.85 1.00 14.18
N THR A 231 -7.10 0.20 13.16
CA THR A 231 -8.36 0.13 12.42
C THR A 231 -9.03 -1.23 12.57
N GLU A 232 -10.35 -1.30 12.37
CA GLU A 232 -11.08 -2.56 12.28
C GLU A 232 -10.83 -3.20 10.92
N TRP A 233 -10.52 -4.50 10.93
CA TRP A 233 -10.31 -5.27 9.71
C TRP A 233 -11.56 -6.07 9.34
N PRO A 234 -11.88 -6.24 8.04
CA PRO A 234 -12.99 -7.08 7.62
C PRO A 234 -12.88 -8.48 8.22
N GLN A 235 -13.93 -8.93 8.89
CA GLN A 235 -13.98 -10.24 9.54
C GLN A 235 -13.86 -11.39 8.53
N GLY A 236 -14.46 -11.22 7.36
CA GLY A 236 -14.52 -12.27 6.35
C GLY A 236 -15.73 -13.21 6.53
N LYS A 237 -15.71 -14.31 5.79
CA LYS A 237 -16.74 -15.36 5.85
C LYS A 237 -16.37 -16.43 6.87
N SER A 238 -17.39 -17.13 7.41
CA SER A 238 -17.16 -18.30 8.27
C SER A 238 -16.17 -19.27 7.62
N ASN A 239 -15.20 -19.74 8.40
CA ASN A 239 -14.12 -20.61 7.95
C ASN A 239 -14.52 -22.10 8.00
N ASP A 240 -15.69 -22.41 7.44
CA ASP A 240 -16.34 -23.73 7.57
C ASP A 240 -15.50 -24.87 7.00
N ALA A 241 -14.74 -24.63 5.94
CA ALA A 241 -13.87 -25.63 5.32
C ALA A 241 -12.78 -26.16 6.25
N TYR A 242 -12.37 -25.37 7.22
CA TYR A 242 -11.33 -25.69 8.20
C TYR A 242 -11.87 -25.84 9.62
N ALA A 243 -13.19 -25.73 9.85
CA ALA A 243 -13.80 -25.70 11.19
C ALA A 243 -13.38 -26.89 12.06
N GLN A 244 -13.19 -28.10 11.47
CA GLN A 244 -12.73 -29.29 12.17
C GLN A 244 -11.32 -29.17 12.80
N TYR A 245 -10.53 -28.18 12.39
CA TYR A 245 -9.17 -27.93 12.88
C TYR A 245 -9.11 -26.76 13.86
N PHE A 246 -10.26 -26.25 14.30
CA PHE A 246 -10.36 -25.16 15.25
C PHE A 246 -11.23 -25.54 16.44
N VAL A 247 -10.87 -25.02 17.61
CA VAL A 247 -11.74 -24.97 18.78
C VAL A 247 -12.32 -23.57 18.84
N GLY A 248 -13.64 -23.43 18.68
CA GLY A 248 -14.32 -22.13 18.55
C GLY A 248 -14.48 -21.68 17.10
N GLN A 249 -15.02 -20.49 16.90
CA GLN A 249 -15.38 -19.96 15.59
C GLN A 249 -14.26 -19.09 15.02
N SER A 250 -13.92 -19.32 13.75
CA SER A 250 -13.00 -18.50 12.98
C SER A 250 -13.63 -18.05 11.64
N TYR A 251 -13.04 -17.01 11.05
CA TYR A 251 -13.48 -16.43 9.79
C TYR A 251 -12.28 -16.17 8.90
N LEU A 252 -12.50 -16.10 7.58
CA LEU A 252 -11.44 -15.94 6.59
C LEU A 252 -11.83 -14.89 5.56
N GLN A 253 -10.94 -13.92 5.35
CA GLN A 253 -11.00 -12.93 4.28
C GLN A 253 -9.75 -13.06 3.42
N PRO A 254 -9.86 -13.58 2.18
CA PRO A 254 -8.73 -13.60 1.24
C PRO A 254 -8.44 -12.20 0.68
N TYR A 255 -7.17 -11.96 0.41
CA TYR A 255 -6.66 -10.73 -0.20
C TYR A 255 -5.74 -11.05 -1.38
N PHE A 256 -5.22 -9.99 -2.00
CA PHE A 256 -4.24 -10.06 -3.07
C PHE A 256 -2.95 -10.80 -2.65
N GLY A 257 -2.30 -11.49 -3.61
CA GLY A 257 -0.98 -12.09 -3.41
C GLY A 257 -0.95 -13.26 -2.43
N GLY A 258 -2.07 -13.99 -2.26
CA GLY A 258 -2.12 -15.16 -1.36
C GLY A 258 -2.16 -14.82 0.13
N VAL A 259 -2.36 -13.56 0.46
CA VAL A 259 -2.57 -13.12 1.84
C VAL A 259 -4.01 -13.39 2.27
N ALA A 260 -4.22 -13.84 3.50
CA ALA A 260 -5.54 -14.01 4.08
C ALA A 260 -5.60 -13.42 5.48
N ASN A 261 -6.66 -12.65 5.80
CA ASN A 261 -6.96 -12.28 7.19
C ASN A 261 -7.76 -13.41 7.83
N VAL A 262 -7.24 -13.93 8.93
CA VAL A 262 -7.92 -14.93 9.76
C VAL A 262 -8.40 -14.25 11.04
N THR A 263 -9.71 -14.29 11.26
CA THR A 263 -10.35 -13.71 12.45
C THR A 263 -10.72 -14.85 13.41
N PHE A 264 -10.37 -14.69 14.67
CA PHE A 264 -10.66 -15.62 15.76
C PHE A 264 -11.56 -14.95 16.78
N GLU A 265 -12.67 -15.59 17.14
CA GLU A 265 -13.45 -15.18 18.30
C GLU A 265 -12.68 -15.38 19.61
N PRO A 266 -13.05 -14.71 20.71
CA PRO A 266 -12.47 -14.96 22.03
C PRO A 266 -12.43 -16.47 22.33
N ARG A 267 -11.29 -16.97 22.81
CA ARG A 267 -10.99 -18.39 23.08
C ARG A 267 -10.83 -19.28 21.83
N CYS A 268 -11.08 -18.81 20.61
CA CYS A 268 -10.86 -19.59 19.41
C CYS A 268 -9.37 -19.79 19.16
N ARG A 269 -8.98 -21.02 18.83
CA ARG A 269 -7.62 -21.43 18.50
C ARG A 269 -7.63 -22.54 17.49
N ASN A 270 -6.59 -22.62 16.66
CA ASN A 270 -6.41 -23.77 15.79
C ASN A 270 -5.75 -24.95 16.53
N ASN A 271 -5.81 -26.12 15.92
CA ASN A 271 -5.10 -27.30 16.39
C ASN A 271 -3.59 -27.09 16.26
N TRP A 272 -2.81 -27.89 16.97
CA TRP A 272 -1.42 -28.09 16.65
C TRP A 272 -1.29 -28.48 15.17
N HIS A 273 -0.35 -27.88 14.46
CA HIS A 273 -0.13 -28.17 13.04
C HIS A 273 1.31 -27.88 12.64
N VAL A 274 1.66 -28.36 11.45
CA VAL A 274 2.99 -28.20 10.84
C VAL A 274 2.81 -27.81 9.38
N HIS A 275 3.62 -26.89 8.89
CA HIS A 275 3.72 -26.59 7.45
C HIS A 275 4.91 -27.35 6.87
N HIS A 276 4.70 -28.00 5.73
CA HIS A 276 5.72 -28.68 4.95
C HIS A 276 5.91 -27.96 3.63
N GLY A 277 7.17 -27.63 3.29
CA GLY A 277 7.51 -26.95 2.04
C GLY A 277 7.14 -25.46 2.00
N ALA A 278 6.86 -24.84 3.14
CA ALA A 278 6.58 -23.41 3.23
C ALA A 278 6.95 -22.85 4.60
N VAL A 279 7.27 -21.56 4.64
CA VAL A 279 7.35 -20.76 5.87
C VAL A 279 6.02 -20.03 6.03
N GLN A 280 5.32 -20.23 7.14
CA GLN A 280 4.14 -19.42 7.47
C GLN A 280 4.56 -18.14 8.17
N VAL A 281 3.97 -17.02 7.77
CA VAL A 281 4.13 -15.75 8.47
C VAL A 281 2.79 -15.28 8.99
N LEU A 282 2.77 -14.86 10.26
CA LEU A 282 1.63 -14.21 10.91
C LEU A 282 1.97 -12.74 11.14
N ILE A 283 1.09 -11.84 10.71
CA ILE A 283 1.15 -10.41 11.05
C ILE A 283 -0.13 -10.10 11.82
N CYS A 284 -0.04 -9.91 13.13
CA CYS A 284 -1.19 -9.51 13.93
C CYS A 284 -1.63 -8.09 13.53
N VAL A 285 -2.92 -7.93 13.19
CA VAL A 285 -3.47 -6.66 12.71
C VAL A 285 -4.54 -6.08 13.63
N SER A 286 -5.16 -6.91 14.50
CA SER A 286 -6.18 -6.44 15.46
C SER A 286 -6.30 -7.39 16.66
N GLY A 287 -6.71 -6.84 17.79
CA GLY A 287 -7.00 -7.60 19.00
C GLY A 287 -5.78 -8.18 19.69
N LYS A 288 -5.97 -9.30 20.41
CA LYS A 288 -4.93 -9.98 21.18
C LYS A 288 -5.04 -11.50 21.01
N GLY A 289 -3.90 -12.17 21.02
CA GLY A 289 -3.85 -13.62 20.96
C GLY A 289 -2.49 -14.18 21.33
N TRP A 290 -2.31 -15.43 21.01
CA TRP A 290 -1.12 -16.20 21.34
C TRP A 290 -0.64 -17.01 20.14
N TYR A 291 0.68 -17.14 20.04
CA TYR A 291 1.39 -18.10 19.22
C TYR A 291 2.27 -18.96 20.13
N GLN A 292 2.32 -20.27 19.88
CA GLN A 292 3.20 -21.16 20.65
C GLN A 292 3.75 -22.28 19.77
N GLU A 293 5.05 -22.49 19.83
CA GLU A 293 5.71 -23.68 19.32
C GLU A 293 5.68 -24.79 20.37
N TRP A 294 5.69 -26.03 19.91
CA TRP A 294 5.71 -27.19 20.80
C TRP A 294 6.89 -27.14 21.77
N ASN A 295 6.60 -27.31 23.05
CA ASN A 295 7.56 -27.25 24.15
C ASN A 295 8.31 -25.90 24.33
N LYS A 296 7.78 -24.81 23.79
CA LYS A 296 8.32 -23.46 24.03
C LYS A 296 7.30 -22.58 24.75
N PRO A 297 7.74 -21.49 25.39
CA PRO A 297 6.83 -20.48 25.93
C PRO A 297 5.96 -19.87 24.81
N ALA A 298 4.73 -19.49 25.17
CA ALA A 298 3.86 -18.77 24.24
C ALA A 298 4.35 -17.33 24.04
N VAL A 299 4.12 -16.80 22.85
CA VAL A 299 4.43 -15.44 22.43
C VAL A 299 3.12 -14.68 22.25
N PRO A 300 2.96 -13.49 22.86
CA PRO A 300 1.75 -12.69 22.68
C PRO A 300 1.68 -12.14 21.25
N LEU A 301 0.48 -12.17 20.67
CA LEU A 301 0.16 -11.55 19.40
C LEU A 301 -0.64 -10.27 19.68
N THR A 302 -0.08 -9.13 19.30
CA THR A 302 -0.71 -7.81 19.34
C THR A 302 -0.48 -7.09 18.00
N PRO A 303 -1.30 -6.08 17.61
CA PRO A 303 -1.12 -5.39 16.36
C PRO A 303 0.33 -4.95 16.11
N GLY A 304 0.86 -5.31 14.95
CA GLY A 304 2.26 -5.09 14.59
C GLY A 304 3.21 -6.26 14.86
N THR A 305 2.80 -7.27 15.67
CA THR A 305 3.61 -8.47 15.88
C THR A 305 3.74 -9.28 14.59
N VAL A 306 4.96 -9.60 14.20
CA VAL A 306 5.29 -10.46 13.06
C VAL A 306 5.98 -11.72 13.56
N ILE A 307 5.42 -12.89 13.20
CA ILE A 307 6.02 -14.20 13.51
C ILE A 307 6.28 -14.93 12.21
N ALA A 308 7.52 -15.28 11.94
CA ALA A 308 7.90 -16.18 10.86
C ALA A 308 8.09 -17.59 11.42
N ILE A 309 7.31 -18.54 10.95
CA ILE A 309 7.26 -19.92 11.45
C ILE A 309 7.94 -20.82 10.41
N PRO A 310 9.15 -21.35 10.71
CA PRO A 310 9.87 -22.18 9.76
C PRO A 310 9.11 -23.47 9.42
N GLU A 311 9.41 -24.02 8.24
CA GLU A 311 8.97 -25.37 7.84
C GLU A 311 9.27 -26.39 8.93
N GLY A 312 8.34 -27.31 9.16
CA GLY A 312 8.51 -28.43 10.11
C GLY A 312 8.27 -28.06 11.57
N VAL A 313 8.00 -26.80 11.89
CA VAL A 313 7.74 -26.37 13.28
C VAL A 313 6.30 -26.69 13.67
N LYS A 314 6.12 -27.56 14.69
CA LYS A 314 4.82 -27.83 15.29
C LYS A 314 4.40 -26.63 16.16
N HIS A 315 3.25 -26.03 15.84
CA HIS A 315 2.78 -24.80 16.51
C HIS A 315 1.25 -24.70 16.51
N TRP A 316 0.76 -23.76 17.28
CA TRP A 316 -0.63 -23.28 17.23
C TRP A 316 -0.68 -21.77 17.46
N HIS A 317 -1.80 -21.16 17.07
CA HIS A 317 -2.12 -19.76 17.39
C HIS A 317 -3.64 -19.58 17.56
N GLY A 318 -4.04 -18.52 18.24
CA GLY A 318 -5.45 -18.24 18.52
C GLY A 318 -5.64 -16.99 19.34
N ALA A 319 -6.91 -16.60 19.49
CA ALA A 319 -7.31 -15.43 20.26
C ALA A 319 -7.10 -15.62 21.76
N ALA A 320 -6.89 -14.52 22.49
CA ALA A 320 -6.93 -14.51 23.96
C ALA A 320 -8.34 -14.80 24.48
N ALA A 321 -8.47 -15.11 25.77
CA ALA A 321 -9.75 -15.51 26.37
C ALA A 321 -10.79 -14.39 26.35
N ASP A 322 -10.35 -13.14 26.38
CA ASP A 322 -11.16 -11.94 26.51
C ASP A 322 -11.09 -11.01 25.30
N SER A 323 -10.49 -11.43 24.21
CA SER A 323 -10.30 -10.59 23.03
C SER A 323 -10.52 -11.36 21.73
N TRP A 324 -11.10 -10.73 20.73
CA TRP A 324 -10.96 -11.12 19.34
C TRP A 324 -9.50 -10.98 18.93
N MET A 325 -9.09 -11.72 17.92
CA MET A 325 -7.77 -11.55 17.29
C MET A 325 -7.90 -11.68 15.77
N GLN A 326 -7.17 -10.83 15.06
CA GLN A 326 -7.03 -10.92 13.62
C GLN A 326 -5.55 -10.89 13.23
N HIS A 327 -5.18 -11.77 12.33
CA HIS A 327 -3.84 -11.74 11.75
C HIS A 327 -3.89 -12.01 10.25
N LEU A 328 -2.96 -11.41 9.52
CA LEU A 328 -2.67 -11.84 8.16
C LEU A 328 -1.84 -13.12 8.20
N ALA A 329 -2.26 -14.12 7.44
CA ALA A 329 -1.54 -15.36 7.19
C ALA A 329 -0.95 -15.30 5.78
N ILE A 330 0.35 -15.55 5.67
CA ILE A 330 1.08 -15.55 4.41
C ILE A 330 1.98 -16.79 4.39
N HIS A 331 2.06 -17.47 3.24
CA HIS A 331 3.08 -18.48 3.00
C HIS A 331 4.20 -17.87 2.14
N THR A 332 5.43 -18.01 2.59
CA THR A 332 6.62 -17.58 1.85
C THR A 332 7.51 -18.80 1.58
N GLN A 333 8.40 -18.70 0.60
CA GLN A 333 9.31 -19.79 0.21
C GLN A 333 8.54 -21.10 -0.13
N GLU A 334 7.32 -20.96 -0.65
CA GLU A 334 6.44 -22.10 -0.92
C GLU A 334 7.01 -22.96 -2.04
N GLN A 335 7.19 -24.25 -1.75
CA GLN A 335 7.67 -25.24 -2.70
C GLN A 335 6.48 -25.93 -3.38
N LEU A 336 6.72 -26.48 -4.57
CA LEU A 336 5.70 -27.28 -5.25
C LEU A 336 5.31 -28.49 -4.38
N GLY A 337 4.01 -28.57 -4.05
CA GLY A 337 3.50 -29.63 -3.19
C GLY A 337 3.52 -29.30 -1.69
N ALA A 338 3.71 -28.03 -1.33
CA ALA A 338 3.56 -27.58 0.05
C ALA A 338 2.20 -28.01 0.65
N THR A 339 2.20 -28.44 1.91
CA THR A 339 1.02 -28.96 2.61
C THR A 339 0.99 -28.53 4.07
N ASN A 340 -0.22 -28.55 4.65
CA ASN A 340 -0.44 -28.39 6.09
C ASN A 340 -0.79 -29.75 6.70
N GLU A 341 -0.07 -30.14 7.73
CA GLU A 341 -0.37 -31.33 8.54
C GLU A 341 -1.07 -30.87 9.85
N TRP A 342 -2.36 -31.22 9.96
CA TRP A 342 -3.14 -30.94 11.16
C TRP A 342 -3.00 -32.08 12.17
N LEU A 343 -2.72 -31.70 13.42
CA LEU A 343 -2.47 -32.61 14.53
C LEU A 343 -3.57 -32.51 15.58
N GLU A 344 -3.27 -32.88 16.81
CA GLU A 344 -4.20 -32.88 17.93
C GLU A 344 -4.73 -31.47 18.29
N PRO A 345 -5.96 -31.36 18.80
CA PRO A 345 -6.47 -30.11 19.32
C PRO A 345 -5.65 -29.55 20.50
N VAL A 346 -5.51 -28.25 20.56
CA VAL A 346 -5.01 -27.56 21.79
C VAL A 346 -6.11 -27.65 22.83
N ASN A 347 -5.90 -28.48 23.85
CA ASN A 347 -6.89 -28.66 24.92
C ASN A 347 -6.98 -27.45 25.85
N ASP A 348 -8.03 -27.37 26.68
CA ASP A 348 -8.27 -26.22 27.56
C ASP A 348 -7.18 -26.03 28.61
N THR A 349 -6.52 -27.11 29.08
CA THR A 349 -5.40 -26.99 30.01
C THR A 349 -4.21 -26.29 29.37
N GLN A 350 -3.83 -26.69 28.17
CA GLN A 350 -2.76 -26.07 27.39
C GLN A 350 -3.10 -24.61 27.08
N TYR A 351 -4.32 -24.36 26.57
CA TYR A 351 -4.76 -23.01 26.24
C TYR A 351 -4.80 -22.08 27.45
N ASN A 352 -5.34 -22.54 28.59
CA ASN A 352 -5.45 -21.71 29.79
C ASN A 352 -4.08 -21.46 30.46
N SER A 353 -3.06 -22.27 30.18
CA SER A 353 -1.72 -22.07 30.74
C SER A 353 -0.96 -20.87 30.14
N VAL A 354 -1.45 -20.32 29.04
CA VAL A 354 -0.79 -19.19 28.35
C VAL A 354 -1.57 -17.87 28.46
N GLN A 355 -2.72 -17.85 29.17
CA GLN A 355 -3.57 -16.66 29.32
C GLN A 355 -3.03 -15.67 30.36
#